data_73172204f3626788e1ce94fca4bfde5d
#
_entry.id   73172204f3626788e1ce94fca4bfde5d
#
_cell.length_a   1.000
_cell.length_b   1.000
_cell.length_c   1.000
_cell.angle_alpha   90.00
_cell.angle_beta   90.00
_cell.angle_gamma   90.00
#
_symmetry.space_group_name_H-M   'P 1'
#
loop_
_entity.id
_entity.type
_entity.pdbx_description
1 polymer ?
#
loop_
_entity_poly.entity_id
_entity_poly.type
_entity_poly.pdbx_seq_one_letter_code
_entity_poly.pdbx_strand_id
1 'polypeptide(L)'
;MKVHKRKKFGCLPTLLIIVFLIFILNFLKTRYNEVSYYTDSPIDGISEIFNFGLGFDPDEYKTDDKRILKNNLKKEANSGNDKASWIVDNFDNLDDALIYLAGNDPDTIAFVYNYQNGITNFEFFPGESVLLDRKTPYFLQWDNRWAYNALDDKNIGFYGCGPTAMAMVLARLNGDISITPDIVSKDAESYMTYGGISWDFFSDEAKRYGYTISEIPLDEYELIYALDQGPLIVSVNGGYFTLFGHIMVIDSYKDGKFVINDPNSIRKSQKSWSYDEISNQIAKIWLIK
;
A
#
# COMPACT_ATOMS: atom_id res chain seq x y z
N MET A 1 -6.34 -43.05 -60.38
CA MET A 1 -5.21 -42.41 -59.69
C MET A 1 -5.71 -41.09 -59.14
N LYS A 2 -6.02 -41.02 -57.85
CA LYS A 2 -6.47 -39.73 -57.14
C LYS A 2 -5.29 -39.03 -56.58
N VAL A 3 -5.01 -37.87 -57.13
CA VAL A 3 -3.92 -36.98 -56.61
C VAL A 3 -4.42 -36.26 -55.38
N HIS A 4 -3.81 -36.52 -54.19
CA HIS A 4 -4.07 -35.81 -52.96
C HIS A 4 -3.35 -34.45 -53.00
N LYS A 5 -4.12 -33.35 -53.11
CA LYS A 5 -3.61 -32.01 -52.90
C LYS A 5 -3.30 -31.78 -51.38
N ARG A 6 -2.03 -31.70 -51.01
CA ARG A 6 -1.60 -31.20 -49.68
C ARG A 6 -1.98 -29.72 -49.56
N LYS A 7 -2.87 -29.40 -48.62
CA LYS A 7 -3.12 -28.01 -48.19
C LYS A 7 -1.84 -27.47 -47.53
N LYS A 8 -1.23 -26.46 -48.12
CA LYS A 8 -0.20 -25.67 -47.47
C LYS A 8 -0.88 -24.88 -46.36
N PHE A 9 -0.62 -25.21 -45.09
CA PHE A 9 -0.96 -24.36 -43.94
C PHE A 9 -0.13 -23.11 -44.05
N GLY A 10 -0.78 -21.96 -44.22
CA GLY A 10 -0.13 -20.66 -44.36
C GLY A 10 0.59 -20.26 -43.08
N CYS A 11 1.73 -19.63 -43.25
CA CYS A 11 2.62 -19.12 -42.20
C CYS A 11 1.99 -18.01 -41.31
N LEU A 12 0.79 -17.54 -41.65
CA LEU A 12 0.09 -16.43 -40.98
C LEU A 12 -0.32 -16.70 -39.53
N PRO A 13 -0.90 -17.87 -39.18
CA PRO A 13 -1.27 -18.14 -37.77
C PRO A 13 -0.07 -18.32 -36.87
N THR A 14 1.05 -18.81 -37.37
CA THR A 14 2.29 -18.95 -36.58
C THR A 14 2.91 -17.62 -36.31
N LEU A 15 2.88 -16.66 -37.22
CA LEU A 15 3.37 -15.31 -37.05
C LEU A 15 2.54 -14.55 -36.02
N LEU A 16 1.22 -14.69 -36.05
CA LEU A 16 0.31 -14.06 -35.05
C LEU A 16 0.54 -14.61 -33.65
N ILE A 17 0.80 -15.90 -33.51
CA ILE A 17 1.13 -16.50 -32.20
C ILE A 17 2.47 -15.95 -31.68
N ILE A 18 3.48 -15.81 -32.53
CA ILE A 18 4.78 -15.27 -32.16
C ILE A 18 4.64 -13.80 -31.71
N VAL A 19 3.90 -12.98 -32.44
CA VAL A 19 3.65 -11.57 -32.09
C VAL A 19 2.91 -11.48 -30.77
N PHE A 20 1.91 -12.34 -30.55
CA PHE A 20 1.15 -12.38 -29.29
C PHE A 20 2.03 -12.82 -28.11
N LEU A 21 2.91 -13.81 -28.30
CA LEU A 21 3.87 -14.22 -27.29
C LEU A 21 4.89 -13.13 -26.97
N ILE A 22 5.39 -12.39 -27.98
CA ILE A 22 6.28 -11.24 -27.76
C ILE A 22 5.55 -10.13 -26.99
N PHE A 23 4.28 -9.88 -27.30
CA PHE A 23 3.47 -8.91 -26.57
C PHE A 23 3.27 -9.33 -25.11
N ILE A 24 2.95 -10.60 -24.86
CA ILE A 24 2.84 -11.15 -23.49
C ILE A 24 4.19 -11.06 -22.76
N LEU A 25 5.28 -11.42 -23.41
CA LEU A 25 6.62 -11.35 -22.80
C LEU A 25 7.03 -9.92 -22.47
N ASN A 26 6.73 -8.96 -23.36
CA ASN A 26 6.98 -7.55 -23.08
C ASN A 26 6.07 -7.04 -21.95
N PHE A 27 4.80 -7.40 -21.94
CA PHE A 27 3.86 -7.07 -20.87
C PHE A 27 4.33 -7.65 -19.54
N LEU A 28 4.71 -8.94 -19.49
CA LEU A 28 5.25 -9.59 -18.32
C LEU A 28 6.58 -8.95 -17.87
N LYS A 29 7.44 -8.56 -18.83
CA LYS A 29 8.71 -7.87 -18.52
C LYS A 29 8.47 -6.48 -17.94
N THR A 30 7.50 -5.73 -18.47
CA THR A 30 7.12 -4.42 -17.90
C THR A 30 6.57 -4.59 -16.49
N ARG A 31 5.67 -5.55 -16.29
CA ARG A 31 5.14 -5.91 -14.96
C ARG A 31 6.22 -6.38 -14.01
N TYR A 32 7.17 -7.19 -14.49
CA TYR A 32 8.31 -7.66 -13.72
C TYR A 32 9.20 -6.51 -13.28
N ASN A 33 9.51 -5.56 -14.16
CA ASN A 33 10.32 -4.39 -13.83
C ASN A 33 9.60 -3.47 -12.83
N GLU A 34 8.28 -3.33 -12.93
CA GLU A 34 7.47 -2.58 -11.95
C GLU A 34 7.53 -3.22 -10.56
N VAL A 35 7.42 -4.55 -10.49
CA VAL A 35 7.50 -5.31 -9.23
C VAL A 35 8.93 -5.33 -8.66
N SER A 36 9.95 -5.48 -9.53
CA SER A 36 11.36 -5.57 -9.11
C SER A 36 11.93 -4.26 -8.56
N TYR A 37 11.23 -3.15 -8.74
CA TYR A 37 11.65 -1.86 -8.20
C TYR A 37 11.51 -1.78 -6.67
N TYR A 38 10.63 -2.59 -6.07
CA TYR A 38 10.43 -2.63 -4.62
C TYR A 38 11.45 -3.49 -3.88
N THR A 39 12.25 -4.25 -4.60
CA THR A 39 13.22 -5.18 -4.01
C THR A 39 14.59 -4.92 -4.63
N ASP A 40 15.61 -4.96 -3.83
CA ASP A 40 17.01 -4.80 -4.27
C ASP A 40 17.47 -5.93 -5.20
N SER A 41 16.60 -6.91 -5.46
CA SER A 41 16.83 -8.05 -6.34
C SER A 41 15.57 -8.41 -7.15
N PRO A 42 15.69 -8.56 -8.48
CA PRO A 42 14.56 -8.97 -9.34
C PRO A 42 13.96 -10.34 -8.99
N ILE A 43 14.70 -11.20 -8.30
CA ILE A 43 14.27 -12.55 -7.90
C ILE A 43 13.58 -12.49 -6.53
N ASP A 44 14.09 -11.66 -5.63
CA ASP A 44 13.57 -11.51 -4.27
C ASP A 44 12.17 -10.86 -4.26
N GLY A 45 11.89 -9.93 -5.19
CA GLY A 45 10.59 -9.26 -5.29
C GLY A 45 9.42 -10.16 -5.60
N ILE A 46 9.61 -11.15 -6.45
CA ILE A 46 8.56 -12.12 -6.75
C ILE A 46 8.39 -13.10 -5.59
N SER A 47 9.48 -13.51 -4.94
CA SER A 47 9.41 -14.42 -3.80
C SER A 47 8.86 -13.73 -2.54
N GLU A 48 9.12 -12.44 -2.32
CA GLU A 48 8.54 -11.67 -1.23
C GLU A 48 7.04 -11.39 -1.43
N ILE A 49 6.58 -11.17 -2.66
CA ILE A 49 5.15 -11.01 -2.96
C ILE A 49 4.39 -12.35 -2.80
N PHE A 50 5.04 -13.49 -3.07
CA PHE A 50 4.43 -14.82 -2.98
C PHE A 50 4.85 -15.61 -1.73
N ASN A 51 5.98 -15.30 -1.10
CA ASN A 51 6.32 -15.78 0.24
C ASN A 51 5.68 -14.86 1.27
N PHE A 52 4.39 -14.96 1.42
CA PHE A 52 3.68 -14.44 2.58
C PHE A 52 4.35 -15.07 3.82
N GLY A 53 5.18 -14.29 4.50
CA GLY A 53 5.96 -14.74 5.63
C GLY A 53 5.10 -15.53 6.61
N LEU A 54 5.61 -16.69 6.98
CA LEU A 54 4.93 -17.67 7.83
C LEU A 54 4.64 -17.17 9.26
N GLY A 55 4.78 -15.87 9.51
CA GLY A 55 4.71 -15.29 10.83
C GLY A 55 3.77 -14.12 11.04
N PHE A 56 3.17 -13.58 9.98
CA PHE A 56 2.30 -12.41 10.09
C PHE A 56 0.90 -12.76 9.59
N ASP A 57 -0.07 -12.71 10.49
CA ASP A 57 -1.47 -12.92 10.18
C ASP A 57 -2.14 -11.54 10.02
N PRO A 58 -2.77 -11.23 8.87
CA PRO A 58 -3.56 -9.99 8.72
C PRO A 58 -4.73 -9.93 9.70
N ASP A 59 -5.15 -11.04 10.27
CA ASP A 59 -6.22 -11.13 11.25
C ASP A 59 -5.75 -10.86 12.69
N GLU A 60 -4.46 -10.68 12.91
CA GLU A 60 -3.94 -10.31 14.22
C GLU A 60 -3.95 -8.78 14.41
N TYR A 61 -4.30 -8.35 15.62
CA TYR A 61 -4.16 -6.96 16.06
C TYR A 61 -2.70 -6.58 16.16
N LYS A 62 -2.38 -5.34 15.86
CA LYS A 62 -1.05 -4.80 16.11
C LYS A 62 -0.73 -4.81 17.59
N THR A 63 0.53 -5.01 17.93
CA THR A 63 1.00 -5.14 19.32
C THR A 63 2.23 -4.28 19.56
N ASP A 64 2.42 -3.85 20.82
CA ASP A 64 3.64 -3.22 21.33
C ASP A 64 4.49 -4.21 22.19
N ASP A 65 4.05 -5.48 22.31
CA ASP A 65 4.83 -6.50 23.00
C ASP A 65 6.12 -6.85 22.24
N LYS A 66 7.23 -6.28 22.69
CA LYS A 66 8.56 -6.44 22.07
C LYS A 66 8.99 -7.91 21.91
N ARG A 67 8.47 -8.83 22.74
CA ARG A 67 8.79 -10.28 22.60
C ARG A 67 8.10 -10.86 21.38
N ILE A 68 6.83 -10.48 21.14
CA ILE A 68 6.08 -10.87 19.95
C ILE A 68 6.74 -10.27 18.72
N LEU A 69 7.02 -8.96 18.71
CA LEU A 69 7.67 -8.26 17.61
C LEU A 69 9.02 -8.86 17.24
N LYS A 70 9.88 -9.13 18.26
CA LYS A 70 11.18 -9.78 18.04
C LYS A 70 11.03 -11.20 17.48
N ASN A 71 9.99 -11.93 17.89
CA ASN A 71 9.73 -13.27 17.36
C ASN A 71 9.24 -13.22 15.89
N ASN A 72 8.42 -12.23 15.55
CA ASN A 72 7.99 -12.03 14.18
C ASN A 72 9.19 -11.73 13.26
N LEU A 73 10.03 -10.76 13.65
CA LEU A 73 11.26 -10.43 12.92
C LEU A 73 12.20 -11.63 12.78
N LYS A 74 12.32 -12.49 13.82
CA LYS A 74 13.12 -13.73 13.73
C LYS A 74 12.55 -14.73 12.73
N LYS A 75 11.22 -14.81 12.58
CA LYS A 75 10.61 -15.67 11.56
C LYS A 75 10.99 -15.20 10.16
N GLU A 76 10.93 -13.88 9.92
CA GLU A 76 11.36 -13.28 8.65
C GLU A 76 12.87 -13.50 8.39
N ALA A 77 13.72 -13.29 9.41
CA ALA A 77 15.15 -13.56 9.30
C ALA A 77 15.44 -15.03 8.97
N ASN A 78 14.73 -15.97 9.60
CA ASN A 78 14.89 -17.40 9.36
C ASN A 78 14.38 -17.83 7.97
N SER A 79 13.51 -17.03 7.32
CA SER A 79 13.08 -17.26 5.95
C SER A 79 14.09 -16.76 4.91
N GLY A 80 15.20 -16.15 5.34
CA GLY A 80 16.29 -15.67 4.49
C GLY A 80 16.24 -14.15 4.24
N ASN A 81 15.45 -13.39 5.00
CA ASN A 81 15.45 -11.93 4.90
C ASN A 81 16.63 -11.35 5.69
N ASP A 82 17.70 -10.96 4.99
CA ASP A 82 18.92 -10.40 5.59
C ASP A 82 18.66 -9.06 6.31
N LYS A 83 17.72 -8.24 5.83
CA LYS A 83 17.35 -6.98 6.48
C LYS A 83 16.62 -7.24 7.80
N ALA A 84 15.77 -8.26 7.86
CA ALA A 84 15.16 -8.70 9.10
C ALA A 84 16.22 -9.24 10.09
N SER A 85 17.21 -9.99 9.61
CA SER A 85 18.34 -10.46 10.41
C SER A 85 19.09 -9.28 11.03
N TRP A 86 19.40 -8.28 10.25
CA TRP A 86 20.04 -7.05 10.74
C TRP A 86 19.20 -6.33 11.81
N ILE A 87 17.87 -6.22 11.61
CA ILE A 87 16.97 -5.60 12.61
C ILE A 87 16.97 -6.44 13.91
N VAL A 88 16.94 -7.77 13.83
CA VAL A 88 17.01 -8.65 15.01
C VAL A 88 18.30 -8.46 15.78
N ASP A 89 19.44 -8.35 15.09
CA ASP A 89 20.76 -8.16 15.70
C ASP A 89 20.90 -6.78 16.36
N ASN A 90 20.22 -5.77 15.83
CA ASN A 90 20.23 -4.39 16.34
C ASN A 90 18.99 -4.03 17.18
N PHE A 91 18.12 -4.99 17.47
CA PHE A 91 16.79 -4.77 18.05
C PHE A 91 16.78 -3.90 19.30
N ASP A 92 17.74 -4.12 20.20
CA ASP A 92 17.78 -3.40 21.47
C ASP A 92 18.39 -1.98 21.35
N ASN A 93 18.88 -1.61 20.14
CA ASN A 93 19.46 -0.30 19.83
C ASN A 93 18.54 0.56 18.94
N LEU A 94 17.44 -0.01 18.45
CA LEU A 94 16.49 0.69 17.59
C LEU A 94 15.42 1.41 18.41
N ASP A 95 14.94 2.54 17.90
CA ASP A 95 13.78 3.23 18.47
C ASP A 95 12.53 2.34 18.44
N ASP A 96 11.68 2.47 19.45
CA ASP A 96 10.45 1.68 19.58
C ASP A 96 9.54 1.81 18.37
N ALA A 97 9.45 3.00 17.76
CA ALA A 97 8.64 3.22 16.55
C ALA A 97 9.08 2.35 15.37
N LEU A 98 10.40 2.16 15.19
CA LEU A 98 10.97 1.28 14.15
C LEU A 98 10.69 -0.19 14.43
N ILE A 99 10.82 -0.58 15.70
CA ILE A 99 10.51 -1.94 16.15
C ILE A 99 9.02 -2.24 15.95
N TYR A 100 8.13 -1.30 16.29
CA TYR A 100 6.69 -1.46 16.11
C TYR A 100 6.32 -1.57 14.65
N LEU A 101 6.95 -0.78 13.80
CA LEU A 101 6.70 -0.78 12.37
C LEU A 101 7.13 -2.13 11.75
N ALA A 102 8.41 -2.48 11.85
CA ALA A 102 8.95 -3.70 11.24
C ALA A 102 8.41 -5.00 11.86
N GLY A 103 8.13 -4.99 13.17
CA GLY A 103 7.66 -6.19 13.88
C GLY A 103 6.16 -6.47 13.72
N ASN A 104 5.36 -5.46 13.35
CA ASN A 104 3.94 -5.62 13.05
C ASN A 104 3.64 -5.80 11.56
N ASP A 105 4.48 -5.25 10.67
CA ASP A 105 4.31 -5.34 9.22
C ASP A 105 5.64 -5.70 8.55
N PRO A 106 5.81 -6.91 8.06
CA PRO A 106 7.06 -7.34 7.42
C PRO A 106 7.35 -6.55 6.14
N ASP A 107 6.30 -6.03 5.50
CA ASP A 107 6.42 -5.17 4.31
C ASP A 107 7.27 -3.92 4.58
N THR A 108 7.37 -3.47 5.84
CA THR A 108 8.13 -2.28 6.24
C THR A 108 9.59 -2.56 6.64
N ILE A 109 10.01 -3.83 6.68
CA ILE A 109 11.37 -4.23 7.08
C ILE A 109 12.43 -3.53 6.24
N ALA A 110 12.23 -3.47 4.91
CA ALA A 110 13.16 -2.82 4.00
C ALA A 110 13.25 -1.30 4.28
N PHE A 111 12.13 -0.64 4.51
CA PHE A 111 12.10 0.78 4.87
C PHE A 111 12.86 1.05 6.17
N VAL A 112 12.61 0.26 7.22
CA VAL A 112 13.28 0.42 8.53
C VAL A 112 14.79 0.22 8.40
N TYR A 113 15.22 -0.84 7.71
CA TYR A 113 16.63 -1.10 7.44
C TYR A 113 17.29 0.05 6.67
N ASN A 114 16.69 0.47 5.57
CA ASN A 114 17.23 1.55 4.72
C ASN A 114 17.33 2.86 5.50
N TYR A 115 16.28 3.23 6.24
CA TYR A 115 16.26 4.44 7.06
C TYR A 115 17.42 4.45 8.07
N GLN A 116 17.62 3.36 8.79
CA GLN A 116 18.69 3.25 9.79
C GLN A 116 20.10 3.24 9.20
N ASN A 117 20.24 2.78 7.96
CA ASN A 117 21.54 2.72 7.27
C ASN A 117 21.79 3.90 6.34
N GLY A 118 20.90 4.92 6.32
CA GLY A 118 21.06 6.11 5.50
C GLY A 118 20.89 5.86 3.99
N ILE A 119 20.25 4.75 3.61
CA ILE A 119 19.94 4.40 2.23
C ILE A 119 18.61 5.06 1.87
N THR A 120 18.64 6.32 1.47
CA THR A 120 17.43 7.16 1.31
C THR A 120 17.31 7.83 -0.05
N ASN A 121 18.26 7.57 -0.96
CA ASN A 121 18.29 8.20 -2.28
C ASN A 121 17.85 7.18 -3.34
N PHE A 122 16.60 7.28 -3.78
CA PHE A 122 16.01 6.42 -4.79
C PHE A 122 15.50 7.24 -5.97
N GLU A 123 15.48 6.64 -7.15
CA GLU A 123 14.95 7.28 -8.35
C GLU A 123 13.43 7.42 -8.25
N PHE A 124 12.91 8.60 -8.58
CA PHE A 124 11.49 8.86 -8.63
C PHE A 124 10.91 8.53 -10.00
N PHE A 125 9.77 7.87 -10.02
CA PHE A 125 8.90 7.72 -11.19
C PHE A 125 7.43 7.68 -10.73
N PRO A 126 6.48 8.22 -11.53
CA PRO A 126 5.07 8.16 -11.21
C PRO A 126 4.54 6.73 -11.35
N GLY A 127 3.51 6.39 -10.59
CA GLY A 127 2.87 5.08 -10.65
C GLY A 127 2.42 4.57 -9.28
N GLU A 128 1.57 3.55 -9.28
CA GLU A 128 1.16 2.86 -8.06
C GLU A 128 2.35 2.22 -7.35
N SER A 129 2.25 2.09 -6.04
CA SER A 129 3.23 1.33 -5.26
C SER A 129 3.14 -0.16 -5.56
N VAL A 130 1.93 -0.69 -5.62
CA VAL A 130 1.62 -2.07 -5.99
C VAL A 130 0.33 -2.07 -6.80
N LEU A 131 0.31 -2.84 -7.90
CA LEU A 131 -0.90 -3.00 -8.71
C LEU A 131 -1.83 -4.02 -8.06
N LEU A 132 -2.91 -3.54 -7.46
CA LEU A 132 -3.89 -4.38 -6.78
C LEU A 132 -5.20 -4.57 -7.59
N ASP A 133 -5.26 -4.09 -8.85
CA ASP A 133 -6.43 -4.16 -9.73
C ASP A 133 -7.70 -3.58 -9.08
N ARG A 134 -7.60 -2.30 -8.69
CA ARG A 134 -8.64 -1.53 -7.99
C ARG A 134 -8.97 -0.23 -8.72
N LYS A 135 -10.10 0.38 -8.34
CA LYS A 135 -10.48 1.71 -8.86
C LYS A 135 -9.58 2.81 -8.30
N THR A 136 -9.21 2.71 -7.02
CA THR A 136 -8.33 3.67 -6.36
C THR A 136 -6.89 3.19 -6.48
N PRO A 137 -5.99 3.97 -7.09
CA PRO A 137 -4.56 3.64 -7.13
C PRO A 137 -4.03 3.35 -5.72
N TYR A 138 -3.12 2.40 -5.61
CA TYR A 138 -2.57 2.01 -4.32
C TYR A 138 -1.18 2.57 -4.11
N PHE A 139 -1.04 3.45 -3.12
CA PHE A 139 0.23 4.02 -2.67
C PHE A 139 0.57 3.56 -1.26
N LEU A 140 1.84 3.20 -1.05
CA LEU A 140 2.41 2.92 0.26
C LEU A 140 3.11 4.16 0.80
N GLN A 141 2.88 4.50 2.07
CA GLN A 141 3.56 5.65 2.69
C GLN A 141 5.07 5.44 2.79
N TRP A 142 5.51 4.19 2.91
CA TRP A 142 6.93 3.82 2.99
C TRP A 142 7.54 3.40 1.65
N ASP A 143 6.92 3.72 0.51
CA ASP A 143 7.51 3.55 -0.82
C ASP A 143 8.79 4.37 -0.95
N ASN A 144 9.87 3.73 -1.37
CA ASN A 144 11.22 4.34 -1.45
C ASN A 144 11.26 5.64 -2.24
N ARG A 145 10.34 5.84 -3.19
CA ARG A 145 10.26 7.05 -4.03
C ARG A 145 9.96 8.33 -3.24
N TRP A 146 9.29 8.21 -2.10
CA TRP A 146 8.89 9.37 -1.27
C TRP A 146 9.00 9.15 0.24
N ALA A 147 9.14 7.92 0.69
CA ALA A 147 9.10 7.58 2.12
C ALA A 147 10.06 8.41 2.99
N TYR A 148 11.23 8.75 2.44
CA TYR A 148 12.29 9.46 3.16
C TYR A 148 12.21 10.98 3.06
N ASN A 149 11.25 11.53 2.27
CA ASN A 149 11.00 12.96 2.20
C ASN A 149 10.46 13.44 3.56
N ALA A 150 10.94 14.61 3.98
CA ALA A 150 10.54 15.18 5.28
C ALA A 150 9.03 15.41 5.37
N LEU A 151 8.46 15.13 6.53
CA LEU A 151 7.11 15.46 6.93
C LEU A 151 7.13 15.63 8.45
N ASP A 152 6.87 16.87 8.94
CA ASP A 152 7.04 17.26 10.33
C ASP A 152 8.48 16.97 10.83
N ASP A 153 8.65 16.41 12.02
CA ASP A 153 9.95 16.06 12.61
C ASP A 153 10.50 14.70 12.14
N LYS A 154 9.81 14.01 11.22
CA LYS A 154 10.17 12.69 10.65
C LYS A 154 10.13 12.72 9.12
N ASN A 155 9.42 11.78 8.53
CA ASN A 155 9.27 11.64 7.09
C ASN A 155 7.91 10.98 6.74
N ILE A 156 7.61 10.93 5.43
CA ILE A 156 6.37 10.36 4.93
C ILE A 156 6.21 8.88 5.35
N GLY A 157 7.28 8.10 5.37
CA GLY A 157 7.23 6.69 5.75
C GLY A 157 6.73 6.46 7.19
N PHE A 158 6.94 7.43 8.10
CA PHE A 158 6.44 7.36 9.47
C PHE A 158 5.07 7.99 9.64
N TYR A 159 4.85 9.20 9.10
CA TYR A 159 3.69 10.04 9.41
C TYR A 159 2.74 10.24 8.23
N GLY A 160 3.07 9.66 7.07
CA GLY A 160 2.41 9.95 5.81
C GLY A 160 1.09 9.23 5.55
N CYS A 161 0.48 8.53 6.51
CA CYS A 161 -0.77 7.80 6.24
C CYS A 161 -1.88 8.72 5.72
N GLY A 162 -2.07 9.90 6.32
CA GLY A 162 -3.08 10.89 5.91
C GLY A 162 -2.87 11.41 4.49
N PRO A 163 -1.71 12.05 4.19
CA PRO A 163 -1.44 12.53 2.85
C PRO A 163 -1.35 11.41 1.80
N THR A 164 -0.92 10.19 2.16
CA THR A 164 -0.93 9.06 1.23
C THR A 164 -2.35 8.60 0.91
N ALA A 165 -3.23 8.51 1.91
CA ALA A 165 -4.65 8.20 1.68
C ALA A 165 -5.33 9.28 0.82
N MET A 166 -5.04 10.56 1.08
CA MET A 166 -5.56 11.66 0.29
C MET A 166 -5.04 11.63 -1.16
N ALA A 167 -3.75 11.33 -1.37
CA ALA A 167 -3.17 11.16 -2.71
C ALA A 167 -3.86 10.04 -3.49
N MET A 168 -4.14 8.89 -2.87
CA MET A 168 -4.90 7.81 -3.49
C MET A 168 -6.29 8.25 -3.96
N VAL A 169 -7.01 8.99 -3.11
CA VAL A 169 -8.36 9.50 -3.44
C VAL A 169 -8.29 10.54 -4.55
N LEU A 170 -7.38 11.50 -4.47
CA LEU A 170 -7.21 12.54 -5.49
C LEU A 170 -6.76 11.95 -6.83
N ALA A 171 -5.83 11.02 -6.83
CA ALA A 171 -5.39 10.33 -8.05
C ALA A 171 -6.56 9.62 -8.74
N ARG A 172 -7.44 8.95 -7.98
CA ARG A 172 -8.66 8.33 -8.53
C ARG A 172 -9.61 9.36 -9.13
N LEU A 173 -9.93 10.42 -8.38
CA LEU A 173 -10.94 11.40 -8.78
C LEU A 173 -10.51 12.24 -9.99
N ASN A 174 -9.21 12.53 -10.11
CA ASN A 174 -8.65 13.24 -11.25
C ASN A 174 -8.27 12.33 -12.43
N GLY A 175 -8.22 11.00 -12.22
CA GLY A 175 -7.67 10.08 -13.21
C GLY A 175 -6.17 10.32 -13.47
N ASP A 176 -5.45 10.86 -12.49
CA ASP A 176 -4.06 11.28 -12.59
C ASP A 176 -3.19 10.64 -11.52
N ILE A 177 -2.46 9.59 -11.90
CA ILE A 177 -1.58 8.84 -11.00
C ILE A 177 -0.31 9.60 -10.61
N SER A 178 -0.06 10.78 -11.20
CA SER A 178 1.06 11.63 -10.82
C SER A 178 0.78 12.45 -9.55
N ILE A 179 -0.46 12.46 -9.04
CA ILE A 179 -0.81 13.00 -7.72
C ILE A 179 -0.34 12.01 -6.65
N THR A 180 0.95 12.07 -6.34
CA THR A 180 1.64 11.11 -5.47
C THR A 180 1.75 11.61 -4.02
N PRO A 181 2.04 10.73 -3.04
CA PRO A 181 2.16 11.10 -1.63
C PRO A 181 3.14 12.23 -1.34
N ASP A 182 4.24 12.33 -2.08
CA ASP A 182 5.23 13.41 -1.89
C ASP A 182 4.71 14.79 -2.31
N ILE A 183 3.77 14.84 -3.25
CA ILE A 183 3.10 16.10 -3.66
C ILE A 183 2.13 16.53 -2.56
N VAL A 184 1.24 15.62 -2.15
CA VAL A 184 0.18 15.90 -1.18
C VAL A 184 0.75 16.14 0.22
N SER A 185 1.88 15.51 0.56
CA SER A 185 2.56 15.72 1.86
C SER A 185 3.06 17.15 2.04
N LYS A 186 3.43 17.87 0.96
CA LYS A 186 3.84 19.27 1.06
C LYS A 186 2.73 20.18 1.57
N ASP A 187 1.49 19.89 1.17
CA ASP A 187 0.32 20.63 1.65
C ASP A 187 -0.11 20.17 3.04
N ALA A 188 0.17 18.91 3.41
CA ALA A 188 -0.12 18.34 4.70
C ALA A 188 0.78 18.89 5.85
N GLU A 189 1.96 19.42 5.54
CA GLU A 189 2.97 19.86 6.51
C GLU A 189 2.39 20.79 7.57
N SER A 190 1.59 21.78 7.17
CA SER A 190 0.99 22.77 8.09
C SER A 190 -0.14 22.20 8.96
N TYR A 191 -0.61 21.01 8.69
CA TYR A 191 -1.66 20.31 9.43
C TYR A 191 -1.12 19.22 10.36
N MET A 192 0.19 19.01 10.37
CA MET A 192 0.82 18.04 11.28
C MET A 192 0.73 18.52 12.71
N THR A 193 0.43 17.59 13.63
CA THR A 193 0.31 17.83 15.07
C THR A 193 1.00 16.71 15.83
N TYR A 194 1.25 16.89 17.12
CA TYR A 194 1.85 15.85 17.98
C TYR A 194 1.09 14.49 17.93
N GLY A 195 -0.20 14.50 17.64
CA GLY A 195 -1.05 13.32 17.54
C GLY A 195 -1.25 12.76 16.11
N GLY A 196 -0.52 13.28 15.13
CA GLY A 196 -0.70 12.97 13.71
C GLY A 196 -1.25 14.14 12.92
N ILE A 197 -1.99 13.89 11.84
CA ILE A 197 -2.54 14.93 10.99
C ILE A 197 -3.89 15.44 11.51
N SER A 198 -4.10 16.77 11.51
CA SER A 198 -5.41 17.38 11.76
C SER A 198 -6.42 16.95 10.68
N TRP A 199 -7.63 16.63 11.08
CA TRP A 199 -8.70 16.24 10.15
C TRP A 199 -9.15 17.37 9.22
N ASP A 200 -8.87 18.63 9.57
CA ASP A 200 -9.14 19.80 8.72
C ASP A 200 -8.38 19.71 7.38
N PHE A 201 -7.22 19.04 7.37
CA PHE A 201 -6.45 18.76 6.18
C PHE A 201 -7.29 18.16 5.06
N PHE A 202 -8.09 17.13 5.34
CA PHE A 202 -8.89 16.45 4.31
C PHE A 202 -9.92 17.38 3.67
N SER A 203 -10.52 18.25 4.48
CA SER A 203 -11.49 19.24 4.00
C SER A 203 -10.85 20.32 3.11
N ASP A 204 -9.71 20.83 3.52
CA ASP A 204 -9.06 21.92 2.82
C ASP A 204 -8.35 21.42 1.57
N GLU A 205 -7.78 20.24 1.62
CA GLU A 205 -7.14 19.62 0.47
C GLU A 205 -8.16 19.19 -0.60
N ALA A 206 -9.31 18.61 -0.20
CA ALA A 206 -10.41 18.33 -1.12
C ALA A 206 -10.86 19.59 -1.86
N LYS A 207 -11.09 20.70 -1.14
CA LYS A 207 -11.47 22.00 -1.72
C LYS A 207 -10.42 22.55 -2.67
N ARG A 208 -9.13 22.40 -2.37
CA ARG A 208 -8.01 22.82 -3.22
C ARG A 208 -8.07 22.18 -4.60
N TYR A 209 -8.46 20.91 -4.65
CA TYR A 209 -8.67 20.16 -5.90
C TYR A 209 -10.09 20.32 -6.50
N GLY A 210 -10.95 21.15 -5.90
CA GLY A 210 -12.29 21.43 -6.43
C GLY A 210 -13.36 20.42 -6.03
N TYR A 211 -13.07 19.57 -5.03
CA TYR A 211 -13.99 18.55 -4.52
C TYR A 211 -14.71 19.01 -3.26
N THR A 212 -15.83 18.36 -2.99
CA THR A 212 -16.57 18.48 -1.73
C THR A 212 -16.24 17.31 -0.82
N ILE A 213 -16.38 17.51 0.49
CA ILE A 213 -16.22 16.49 1.49
C ILE A 213 -17.47 16.43 2.37
N SER A 214 -17.89 15.24 2.73
CA SER A 214 -18.99 15.03 3.68
C SER A 214 -18.65 13.89 4.63
N GLU A 215 -19.02 14.05 5.89
CA GLU A 215 -18.90 13.00 6.89
C GLU A 215 -20.01 11.97 6.69
N ILE A 216 -19.65 10.69 6.78
CA ILE A 216 -20.56 9.57 6.62
C ILE A 216 -20.77 8.91 8.00
N PRO A 217 -22.02 8.63 8.41
CA PRO A 217 -22.29 7.88 9.62
C PRO A 217 -21.67 6.48 9.58
N LEU A 218 -21.25 5.98 10.74
CA LEU A 218 -20.78 4.60 10.89
C LEU A 218 -21.97 3.64 10.87
N ASP A 219 -22.41 3.31 9.69
CA ASP A 219 -23.48 2.35 9.41
C ASP A 219 -23.14 1.60 8.11
N GLU A 220 -23.35 0.29 8.06
CA GLU A 220 -22.94 -0.52 6.92
C GLU A 220 -23.63 -0.09 5.61
N TYR A 221 -24.93 0.22 5.67
CA TYR A 221 -25.69 0.64 4.49
C TYR A 221 -25.25 2.01 4.00
N GLU A 222 -24.97 2.94 4.92
CA GLU A 222 -24.47 4.28 4.58
C GLU A 222 -23.08 4.21 3.93
N LEU A 223 -22.18 3.34 4.42
CA LEU A 223 -20.87 3.12 3.82
C LEU A 223 -21.01 2.57 2.40
N ILE A 224 -21.83 1.53 2.21
CA ILE A 224 -22.07 0.92 0.90
C ILE A 224 -22.64 1.96 -0.08
N TYR A 225 -23.64 2.73 0.36
CA TYR A 225 -24.26 3.76 -0.45
C TYR A 225 -23.27 4.90 -0.82
N ALA A 226 -22.42 5.30 0.12
CA ALA A 226 -21.40 6.31 -0.13
C ALA A 226 -20.32 5.82 -1.12
N LEU A 227 -19.94 4.53 -1.07
CA LEU A 227 -18.96 3.93 -1.99
C LEU A 227 -19.43 3.91 -3.46
N ASP A 228 -20.73 3.95 -3.73
CA ASP A 228 -21.28 4.14 -5.08
C ASP A 228 -20.95 5.53 -5.64
N GLN A 229 -20.72 6.52 -4.77
CA GLN A 229 -20.42 7.91 -5.13
C GLN A 229 -18.91 8.19 -5.22
N GLY A 230 -18.07 7.47 -4.48
CA GLY A 230 -16.62 7.66 -4.46
C GLY A 230 -15.91 6.82 -3.41
N PRO A 231 -14.57 6.89 -3.34
CA PRO A 231 -13.80 6.25 -2.28
C PRO A 231 -14.01 6.98 -0.95
N LEU A 232 -13.86 6.24 0.16
CA LEU A 232 -13.98 6.81 1.49
C LEU A 232 -12.60 6.91 2.15
N ILE A 233 -12.27 8.07 2.73
CA ILE A 233 -11.16 8.17 3.69
C ILE A 233 -11.71 7.80 5.06
N VAL A 234 -10.99 6.96 5.80
CA VAL A 234 -11.37 6.56 7.15
C VAL A 234 -10.22 6.75 8.13
N SER A 235 -10.54 7.31 9.29
CA SER A 235 -9.67 7.32 10.46
C SER A 235 -10.02 6.15 11.35
N VAL A 236 -9.02 5.39 11.81
CA VAL A 236 -9.20 4.24 12.68
C VAL A 236 -8.38 4.37 13.96
N ASN A 237 -8.91 3.82 15.04
CA ASN A 237 -8.25 3.62 16.32
C ASN A 237 -7.39 2.34 16.32
N GLY A 238 -6.69 2.07 17.42
CA GLY A 238 -5.88 0.86 17.59
C GLY A 238 -6.66 -0.43 17.34
N GLY A 239 -6.02 -1.38 16.65
CA GLY A 239 -6.61 -2.64 16.26
C GLY A 239 -5.78 -3.39 15.20
N TYR A 240 -6.44 -3.81 14.14
CA TYR A 240 -5.76 -4.50 13.02
C TYR A 240 -4.77 -3.61 12.27
N PHE A 241 -5.11 -2.33 12.08
CA PHE A 241 -4.37 -1.44 11.16
C PHE A 241 -3.30 -0.62 11.85
N THR A 242 -3.43 -0.37 13.15
CA THR A 242 -2.53 0.51 13.90
C THR A 242 -2.52 0.17 15.38
N LEU A 243 -1.50 0.67 16.10
CA LEU A 243 -1.46 0.68 17.57
C LEU A 243 -2.29 1.83 18.17
N PHE A 244 -2.30 2.99 17.52
CA PHE A 244 -2.88 4.22 18.09
C PHE A 244 -3.95 4.84 17.19
N GLY A 245 -3.54 5.38 16.04
CA GLY A 245 -4.39 6.01 15.06
C GLY A 245 -3.82 5.83 13.65
N HIS A 246 -4.69 5.75 12.65
CA HIS A 246 -4.27 5.58 11.26
C HIS A 246 -5.32 6.09 10.30
N ILE A 247 -4.88 6.45 9.09
CA ILE A 247 -5.76 6.88 8.00
C ILE A 247 -5.58 5.91 6.84
N MET A 248 -6.69 5.45 6.30
CA MET A 248 -6.71 4.55 5.15
C MET A 248 -7.88 4.88 4.21
N VAL A 249 -7.99 4.18 3.08
CA VAL A 249 -9.07 4.36 2.09
C VAL A 249 -9.90 3.09 2.00
N ILE A 250 -11.22 3.21 1.99
CA ILE A 250 -12.11 2.14 1.51
C ILE A 250 -12.36 2.39 0.03
N ASP A 251 -11.87 1.49 -0.82
CA ASP A 251 -11.98 1.59 -2.27
C ASP A 251 -13.36 1.23 -2.80
N SER A 252 -13.93 0.15 -2.28
CA SER A 252 -15.16 -0.44 -2.78
C SER A 252 -15.76 -1.47 -1.81
N TYR A 253 -16.99 -1.89 -2.11
CA TYR A 253 -17.65 -3.04 -1.49
C TYR A 253 -17.88 -4.11 -2.54
N LYS A 254 -17.42 -5.33 -2.29
CA LYS A 254 -17.49 -6.43 -3.22
C LYS A 254 -17.67 -7.76 -2.47
N ASP A 255 -18.59 -8.59 -2.96
CA ASP A 255 -18.86 -9.94 -2.41
C ASP A 255 -19.16 -9.94 -0.89
N GLY A 256 -19.87 -8.90 -0.41
CA GLY A 256 -20.23 -8.76 1.00
C GLY A 256 -19.10 -8.23 1.89
N LYS A 257 -18.02 -7.68 1.31
CA LYS A 257 -16.85 -7.21 2.06
C LYS A 257 -16.32 -5.90 1.52
N PHE A 258 -15.69 -5.13 2.39
CA PHE A 258 -14.98 -3.90 2.07
C PHE A 258 -13.57 -4.20 1.58
N VAL A 259 -13.21 -3.52 0.49
CA VAL A 259 -11.86 -3.53 -0.09
C VAL A 259 -11.13 -2.28 0.40
N ILE A 260 -10.02 -2.47 1.10
CA ILE A 260 -9.29 -1.39 1.79
C ILE A 260 -7.92 -1.18 1.13
N ASN A 261 -7.53 0.07 0.97
CA ASN A 261 -6.17 0.49 0.68
C ASN A 261 -5.57 1.04 1.98
N ASP A 262 -4.80 0.22 2.67
CA ASP A 262 -4.02 0.61 3.84
C ASP A 262 -2.66 1.13 3.36
N PRO A 263 -2.32 2.41 3.54
CA PRO A 263 -1.03 2.96 3.11
C PRO A 263 0.17 2.33 3.82
N ASN A 264 -0.05 1.56 4.88
CA ASN A 264 1.01 0.95 5.66
C ASN A 264 1.14 -0.57 5.46
N SER A 265 0.18 -1.25 4.82
CA SER A 265 0.23 -2.71 4.72
C SER A 265 -0.36 -3.26 3.43
N ILE A 266 0.48 -3.90 2.63
CA ILE A 266 0.05 -4.62 1.42
C ILE A 266 -0.88 -5.77 1.80
N ARG A 267 -0.54 -6.54 2.83
CA ARG A 267 -1.30 -7.73 3.25
C ARG A 267 -2.71 -7.38 3.70
N LYS A 268 -2.86 -6.34 4.52
CA LYS A 268 -4.17 -5.85 4.96
C LYS A 268 -4.97 -5.27 3.80
N SER A 269 -4.29 -4.69 2.81
CA SER A 269 -4.90 -4.23 1.57
C SER A 269 -5.31 -5.38 0.65
N GLN A 270 -4.65 -6.51 0.66
CA GLN A 270 -5.01 -7.68 -0.13
C GLN A 270 -6.19 -8.47 0.46
N LYS A 271 -6.42 -8.36 1.76
CA LYS A 271 -7.58 -8.93 2.44
C LYS A 271 -8.82 -8.07 2.20
N SER A 272 -9.98 -8.70 2.02
CA SER A 272 -11.29 -8.04 2.09
C SER A 272 -11.88 -8.21 3.48
N TRP A 273 -12.51 -7.16 4.02
CA TRP A 273 -12.93 -7.03 5.40
C TRP A 273 -14.45 -6.98 5.54
N SER A 274 -15.02 -7.73 6.45
CA SER A 274 -16.44 -7.57 6.81
C SER A 274 -16.66 -6.31 7.65
N TYR A 275 -17.89 -5.81 7.69
CA TYR A 275 -18.25 -4.67 8.53
C TYR A 275 -17.94 -4.94 10.01
N ASP A 276 -18.27 -6.14 10.51
CA ASP A 276 -18.06 -6.52 11.92
C ASP A 276 -16.57 -6.54 12.31
N GLU A 277 -15.66 -6.85 11.37
CA GLU A 277 -14.21 -6.85 11.63
C GLU A 277 -13.67 -5.44 11.82
N ILE A 278 -14.21 -4.44 11.10
CA ILE A 278 -13.59 -3.09 11.04
C ILE A 278 -14.38 -2.02 11.79
N SER A 279 -15.69 -2.16 11.95
CA SER A 279 -16.57 -1.10 12.46
C SER A 279 -16.17 -0.60 13.84
N ASN A 280 -15.75 -1.50 14.73
CA ASN A 280 -15.33 -1.16 16.10
C ASN A 280 -14.04 -0.34 16.19
N GLN A 281 -13.27 -0.25 15.10
CA GLN A 281 -12.02 0.50 15.00
C GLN A 281 -12.20 1.85 14.30
N ILE A 282 -13.27 2.03 13.53
CA ILE A 282 -13.50 3.26 12.77
C ILE A 282 -13.88 4.40 13.72
N ALA A 283 -13.12 5.51 13.62
CA ALA A 283 -13.35 6.73 14.39
C ALA A 283 -14.08 7.80 13.57
N LYS A 284 -13.79 7.89 12.27
CA LYS A 284 -14.33 8.92 11.38
C LYS A 284 -14.31 8.45 9.93
N ILE A 285 -15.29 8.88 9.15
CA ILE A 285 -15.43 8.52 7.73
C ILE A 285 -15.76 9.75 6.91
N TRP A 286 -15.07 9.93 5.78
CA TRP A 286 -15.33 11.01 4.84
C TRP A 286 -15.48 10.47 3.41
N LEU A 287 -16.52 10.95 2.72
CA LEU A 287 -16.67 10.84 1.28
C LEU A 287 -16.15 12.13 0.64
N ILE A 288 -15.27 11.98 -0.35
CA ILE A 288 -14.76 13.07 -1.19
C ILE A 288 -15.30 12.88 -2.61
N LYS A 289 -15.96 13.91 -3.19
CA LYS A 289 -16.57 13.86 -4.52
C LYS A 289 -16.66 15.21 -5.18
#